data_c83c006b5bbafc7fd919e3eb13a11ab3
#
_entry.id   c83c006b5bbafc7fd919e3eb13a11ab3
#
_cell.length_a   1.000
_cell.length_b   1.000
_cell.length_c   1.000
_cell.angle_alpha   90.00
_cell.angle_beta   90.00
_cell.angle_gamma   90.00
#
_symmetry.space_group_name_H-M   'P 1'
#
loop_
_entity.id
_entity.type
_entity.pdbx_description
1 polymer ?
#
loop_
_entity_poly.entity_id
_entity_poly.type
_entity_poly.pdbx_seq_one_letter_code
_entity_poly.pdbx_strand_id
1 'polypeptide(L)'
;MNSFSKQKSDRIEWIDFGKGFAIFLVVIGHVFTGLFDSGKFTSDAKWLSIVIAFIYIFHIPVFFALSGYFFKSVENFKEYYYYMKKKTIVLGLPYIFYSIIHYVLQKIAGGSVRVPTTLFNLINIYKEPLGVVWYLYTLWALYLVYGFLSIFIKNKNYLFMISILGYIITLVYMSEIFFIKKVLAWGVIFMSGSVLKTVKFNDIRFRNIILLGIIFNVVYIYIMYILFNVDGKIITDYNYPRWWIIGYTGNVILSFIIFPKIEKISQNIFRYFSKYGKISIGILIFHSPICSMIRILMLKMGIGSVFLHIVIGIVLGWYLSILVTNVLKKIPLLNIVLLPQRYIKLK
;
A
#
# COMPACT_ATOMS: atom_id res chain seq x y z
N MET A 1 28.73 22.50 25.08
CA MET A 1 28.35 21.07 25.16
C MET A 1 26.83 21.00 25.27
N ASN A 2 26.12 20.88 24.18
CA ASN A 2 24.67 20.78 24.18
C ASN A 2 24.28 19.33 23.92
N SER A 3 23.82 18.67 24.97
CA SER A 3 23.22 17.33 24.93
C SER A 3 21.87 17.41 24.22
N PHE A 4 21.84 17.21 22.90
CA PHE A 4 20.63 16.84 22.21
C PHE A 4 20.27 15.42 22.66
N SER A 5 19.42 15.29 23.66
CA SER A 5 18.76 14.04 23.98
C SER A 5 18.00 13.59 22.73
N LYS A 6 18.51 12.59 22.05
CA LYS A 6 17.80 11.83 21.01
C LYS A 6 16.50 11.34 21.63
N GLN A 7 15.41 12.04 21.41
CA GLN A 7 14.08 11.48 21.62
C GLN A 7 13.99 10.25 20.71
N LYS A 8 14.25 9.07 21.27
CA LYS A 8 13.97 7.78 20.66
C LYS A 8 12.47 7.80 20.37
N SER A 9 12.06 8.07 19.15
CA SER A 9 10.66 7.85 18.76
C SER A 9 10.36 6.40 19.12
N ASP A 10 9.30 6.16 19.90
CA ASP A 10 8.81 4.82 20.24
C ASP A 10 8.38 4.11 18.94
N ARG A 11 9.38 3.62 18.24
CA ARG A 11 9.20 2.91 16.97
C ARG A 11 8.75 1.50 17.29
N ILE A 12 7.63 1.12 16.70
CA ILE A 12 7.06 -0.22 16.89
C ILE A 12 7.60 -1.10 15.79
N GLU A 13 8.59 -1.94 16.10
CA GLU A 13 9.38 -2.68 15.12
C GLU A 13 8.56 -3.68 14.29
N TRP A 14 7.55 -4.34 14.90
CA TRP A 14 6.70 -5.25 14.14
C TRP A 14 5.83 -4.53 13.08
N ILE A 15 5.53 -3.24 13.28
CA ILE A 15 4.86 -2.42 12.25
C ILE A 15 5.83 -2.09 11.11
N ASP A 16 7.10 -1.78 11.43
CA ASP A 16 8.12 -1.62 10.40
C ASP A 16 8.31 -2.93 9.62
N PHE A 17 8.32 -4.08 10.32
CA PHE A 17 8.32 -5.40 9.67
C PHE A 17 7.12 -5.56 8.71
N GLY A 18 5.91 -5.30 9.20
CA GLY A 18 4.68 -5.42 8.40
C GLY A 18 4.70 -4.53 7.16
N LYS A 19 5.17 -3.29 7.27
CA LYS A 19 5.36 -2.38 6.12
C LYS A 19 6.41 -2.90 5.15
N GLY A 20 7.50 -3.46 5.65
CA GLY A 20 8.58 -4.03 4.82
C GLY A 20 8.13 -5.27 4.05
N PHE A 21 7.39 -6.15 4.72
CA PHE A 21 6.83 -7.33 4.10
C PHE A 21 5.75 -6.98 3.07
N ALA A 22 4.85 -6.07 3.43
CA ALA A 22 3.79 -5.64 2.52
C ALA A 22 4.34 -4.91 1.28
N ILE A 23 5.38 -4.04 1.42
CA ILE A 23 5.97 -3.37 0.24
C ILE A 23 6.74 -4.35 -0.66
N PHE A 24 7.30 -5.41 -0.12
CA PHE A 24 7.87 -6.49 -0.92
C PHE A 24 6.79 -7.19 -1.76
N LEU A 25 5.63 -7.49 -1.17
CA LEU A 25 4.48 -8.03 -1.90
C LEU A 25 3.93 -7.05 -2.94
N VAL A 26 4.01 -5.73 -2.71
CA VAL A 26 3.67 -4.72 -3.73
C VAL A 26 4.57 -4.87 -4.95
N VAL A 27 5.89 -5.01 -4.76
CA VAL A 27 6.82 -5.22 -5.88
C VAL A 27 6.48 -6.49 -6.65
N ILE A 28 6.27 -7.61 -5.94
CA ILE A 28 5.85 -8.88 -6.55
C ILE A 28 4.54 -8.68 -7.32
N GLY A 29 3.53 -8.08 -6.68
CA GLY A 29 2.23 -7.81 -7.30
C GLY A 29 2.35 -7.03 -8.61
N HIS A 30 3.19 -5.99 -8.65
CA HIS A 30 3.40 -5.21 -9.87
C HIS A 30 4.17 -5.95 -10.97
N VAL A 31 5.04 -6.91 -10.64
CA VAL A 31 5.64 -7.79 -11.64
C VAL A 31 4.55 -8.66 -12.26
N PHE A 32 3.73 -9.35 -11.45
CA PHE A 32 2.67 -10.23 -11.94
C PHE A 32 1.59 -9.46 -12.72
N THR A 33 1.10 -8.35 -12.19
CA THR A 33 0.12 -7.49 -12.87
C THR A 33 0.69 -6.94 -14.17
N GLY A 34 1.97 -6.55 -14.16
CA GLY A 34 2.64 -6.09 -15.37
C GLY A 34 2.69 -7.15 -16.48
N LEU A 35 2.94 -8.42 -16.14
CA LEU A 35 2.92 -9.53 -17.09
C LEU A 35 1.50 -9.81 -17.59
N PHE A 36 0.54 -9.93 -16.68
CA PHE A 36 -0.87 -10.15 -16.99
C PHE A 36 -1.40 -9.08 -17.94
N ASP A 37 -1.24 -7.82 -17.58
CA ASP A 37 -1.72 -6.69 -18.34
C ASP A 37 -0.96 -6.45 -19.65
N SER A 38 0.23 -7.02 -19.85
CA SER A 38 0.97 -6.86 -21.11
C SER A 38 0.27 -7.51 -22.29
N GLY A 39 -0.64 -8.48 -22.03
CA GLY A 39 -1.30 -9.26 -23.06
C GLY A 39 -0.35 -10.17 -23.88
N LYS A 40 0.94 -10.27 -23.47
CA LYS A 40 1.95 -11.10 -24.15
C LYS A 40 2.01 -12.54 -23.63
N PHE A 41 1.43 -12.80 -22.47
CA PHE A 41 1.46 -14.09 -21.77
C PHE A 41 0.04 -14.64 -21.58
N THR A 42 -0.70 -14.75 -22.67
CA THR A 42 -2.14 -15.15 -22.65
C THR A 42 -2.34 -16.57 -22.18
N SER A 43 -1.43 -17.51 -22.49
CA SER A 43 -1.44 -18.90 -22.00
C SER A 43 -1.35 -18.97 -20.47
N ASP A 44 -0.68 -18.00 -19.86
CA ASP A 44 -0.42 -17.95 -18.42
C ASP A 44 -1.43 -17.08 -17.66
N ALA A 45 -2.32 -16.39 -18.35
CA ALA A 45 -3.20 -15.38 -17.78
C ALA A 45 -4.08 -15.90 -16.64
N LYS A 46 -4.54 -17.16 -16.71
CA LYS A 46 -5.39 -17.76 -15.67
C LYS A 46 -4.66 -17.85 -14.33
N TRP A 47 -3.50 -18.50 -14.30
CA TRP A 47 -2.76 -18.66 -13.05
C TRP A 47 -2.13 -17.35 -12.56
N LEU A 48 -1.70 -16.46 -13.48
CA LEU A 48 -1.24 -15.12 -13.12
C LEU A 48 -2.33 -14.34 -12.36
N SER A 49 -3.59 -14.39 -12.83
CA SER A 49 -4.71 -13.71 -12.17
C SER A 49 -4.96 -14.25 -10.75
N ILE A 50 -4.81 -15.56 -10.54
CA ILE A 50 -4.98 -16.19 -9.22
C ILE A 50 -3.87 -15.72 -8.27
N VAL A 51 -2.62 -15.70 -8.72
CA VAL A 51 -1.49 -15.22 -7.91
C VAL A 51 -1.66 -13.74 -7.57
N ILE A 52 -2.08 -12.92 -8.53
CA ILE A 52 -2.42 -11.51 -8.32
C ILE A 52 -3.46 -11.38 -7.22
N ALA A 53 -4.54 -12.17 -7.28
CA ALA A 53 -5.59 -12.14 -6.27
C ALA A 53 -5.05 -12.44 -4.86
N PHE A 54 -4.20 -13.49 -4.70
CA PHE A 54 -3.55 -13.82 -3.43
C PHE A 54 -2.67 -12.68 -2.89
N ILE A 55 -1.94 -12.00 -3.75
CA ILE A 55 -1.05 -10.91 -3.34
C ILE A 55 -1.88 -9.69 -2.92
N TYR A 56 -2.87 -9.34 -3.71
CA TYR A 56 -3.63 -8.10 -3.52
C TYR A 56 -4.65 -8.16 -2.38
N ILE A 57 -5.18 -9.33 -2.08
CA ILE A 57 -6.04 -9.54 -0.90
C ILE A 57 -5.29 -9.26 0.43
N PHE A 58 -3.96 -9.28 0.39
CA PHE A 58 -3.12 -9.14 1.56
C PHE A 58 -2.48 -7.74 1.67
N HIS A 59 -1.66 -7.33 0.71
CA HIS A 59 -0.72 -6.23 0.91
C HIS A 59 -1.38 -4.85 1.03
N ILE A 60 -2.37 -4.55 0.19
CA ILE A 60 -3.05 -3.25 0.23
C ILE A 60 -3.81 -3.03 1.54
N PRO A 61 -4.73 -3.94 1.96
CA PRO A 61 -5.44 -3.75 3.21
C PRO A 61 -4.52 -3.72 4.43
N VAL A 62 -3.47 -4.54 4.46
CA VAL A 62 -2.49 -4.52 5.54
C VAL A 62 -1.79 -3.16 5.65
N PHE A 63 -1.41 -2.54 4.53
CA PHE A 63 -0.83 -1.20 4.54
C PHE A 63 -1.77 -0.13 5.11
N PHE A 64 -3.06 -0.16 4.73
CA PHE A 64 -4.04 0.78 5.29
C PHE A 64 -4.24 0.56 6.79
N ALA A 65 -4.36 -0.69 7.24
CA ALA A 65 -4.54 -1.02 8.65
C ALA A 65 -3.31 -0.65 9.50
N LEU A 66 -2.07 -0.95 9.02
CA LEU A 66 -0.84 -0.54 9.68
C LEU A 66 -0.70 1.00 9.77
N SER A 67 -1.26 1.72 8.81
CA SER A 67 -1.31 3.18 8.84
C SER A 67 -2.37 3.68 9.82
N GLY A 68 -3.53 3.01 9.87
CA GLY A 68 -4.59 3.26 10.82
C GLY A 68 -4.18 3.00 12.29
N TYR A 69 -3.27 2.07 12.52
CA TYR A 69 -2.69 1.83 13.86
C TYR A 69 -2.08 3.11 14.47
N PHE A 70 -1.52 3.98 13.63
CA PHE A 70 -0.97 5.27 14.05
C PHE A 70 -1.97 6.42 14.01
N PHE A 71 -3.24 6.14 13.74
CA PHE A 71 -4.27 7.17 13.80
C PHE A 71 -4.41 7.69 15.24
N LYS A 72 -4.40 9.01 15.37
CA LYS A 72 -4.62 9.72 16.63
C LYS A 72 -5.85 10.62 16.46
N SER A 73 -6.79 10.53 17.39
CA SER A 73 -7.85 11.50 17.49
C SER A 73 -7.26 12.85 17.89
N VAL A 74 -7.84 13.92 17.36
CA VAL A 74 -7.49 15.30 17.69
C VAL A 74 -8.62 15.94 18.51
N GLU A 75 -8.30 16.89 19.38
CA GLU A 75 -9.26 17.45 20.32
C GLU A 75 -9.98 18.69 19.80
N ASN A 76 -9.35 19.44 18.93
CA ASN A 76 -9.85 20.71 18.43
C ASN A 76 -9.31 21.03 17.03
N PHE A 77 -9.84 22.10 16.41
CA PHE A 77 -9.46 22.54 15.07
C PHE A 77 -7.99 22.94 14.97
N LYS A 78 -7.40 23.49 16.03
CA LYS A 78 -5.99 23.87 16.03
C LYS A 78 -5.07 22.66 15.94
N GLU A 79 -5.35 21.64 16.72
CA GLU A 79 -4.63 20.35 16.65
C GLU A 79 -4.84 19.67 15.30
N TYR A 80 -6.07 19.68 14.79
CA TYR A 80 -6.40 19.15 13.47
C TYR A 80 -5.59 19.82 12.38
N TYR A 81 -5.46 21.16 12.39
CA TYR A 81 -4.64 21.88 11.42
C TYR A 81 -3.18 21.41 11.44
N TYR A 82 -2.54 21.33 12.61
CA TYR A 82 -1.15 20.87 12.71
C TYR A 82 -1.00 19.39 12.33
N TYR A 83 -1.95 18.57 12.74
CA TYR A 83 -1.99 17.16 12.34
C TYR A 83 -2.06 17.01 10.83
N MET A 84 -2.96 17.72 10.16
CA MET A 84 -3.12 17.66 8.71
C MET A 84 -1.96 18.31 7.97
N LYS A 85 -1.42 19.43 8.45
CA LYS A 85 -0.20 20.02 7.90
C LYS A 85 0.93 18.99 7.83
N LYS A 86 1.15 18.25 8.91
CA LYS A 86 2.16 17.17 8.96
C LYS A 86 1.86 16.05 7.95
N LYS A 87 0.61 15.58 7.90
CA LYS A 87 0.21 14.50 6.97
C LYS A 87 0.33 14.95 5.52
N THR A 88 -0.11 16.16 5.20
CA THR A 88 -0.01 16.76 3.85
C THR A 88 1.44 16.85 3.39
N ILE A 89 2.35 17.28 4.25
CA ILE A 89 3.78 17.38 3.87
C ILE A 89 4.37 15.97 3.67
N VAL A 90 4.15 15.04 4.61
CA VAL A 90 4.77 13.70 4.58
C VAL A 90 4.23 12.82 3.45
N LEU A 91 2.95 12.95 3.09
CA LEU A 91 2.34 12.17 2.02
C LEU A 91 2.29 12.92 0.69
N GLY A 92 2.09 14.24 0.73
CA GLY A 92 1.94 15.08 -0.46
C GLY A 92 3.23 15.30 -1.23
N LEU A 93 4.37 15.50 -0.55
CA LEU A 93 5.65 15.65 -1.26
C LEU A 93 6.01 14.41 -2.08
N PRO A 94 5.98 13.17 -1.53
CA PRO A 94 6.17 11.96 -2.33
C PRO A 94 5.13 11.81 -3.45
N TYR A 95 3.89 12.19 -3.19
CA TYR A 95 2.79 12.13 -4.15
C TYR A 95 3.05 12.99 -5.39
N ILE A 96 3.38 14.28 -5.18
CA ILE A 96 3.67 15.22 -6.27
C ILE A 96 4.93 14.80 -7.03
N PHE A 97 5.98 14.45 -6.31
CA PHE A 97 7.26 14.03 -6.88
C PHE A 97 7.07 12.81 -7.81
N TYR A 98 6.37 11.76 -7.33
CA TYR A 98 6.06 10.61 -8.16
C TYR A 98 5.26 11.00 -9.40
N SER A 99 4.21 11.82 -9.25
CA SER A 99 3.34 12.19 -10.36
C SER A 99 4.12 12.87 -11.49
N ILE A 100 5.07 13.74 -11.12
CA ILE A 100 5.96 14.40 -12.09
C ILE A 100 6.90 13.40 -12.75
N ILE A 101 7.57 12.55 -11.95
CA ILE A 101 8.48 11.52 -12.47
C ILE A 101 7.75 10.55 -13.37
N HIS A 102 6.56 10.08 -12.96
CA HIS A 102 5.74 9.17 -13.73
C HIS A 102 5.40 9.75 -15.12
N TYR A 103 4.96 11.01 -15.16
CA TYR A 103 4.70 11.72 -16.41
C TYR A 103 5.94 11.81 -17.30
N VAL A 104 7.07 12.24 -16.74
CA VAL A 104 8.33 12.38 -17.49
C VAL A 104 8.81 11.03 -18.05
N LEU A 105 8.81 9.98 -17.21
CA LEU A 105 9.23 8.65 -17.63
C LEU A 105 8.33 8.07 -18.73
N GLN A 106 7.02 8.32 -18.65
CA GLN A 106 6.10 7.88 -19.70
C GLN A 106 6.31 8.63 -21.02
N LYS A 107 6.64 9.93 -20.97
CA LYS A 107 7.01 10.70 -22.15
C LYS A 107 8.29 10.17 -22.82
N ILE A 108 9.29 9.82 -22.02
CA ILE A 108 10.55 9.21 -22.53
C ILE A 108 10.28 7.84 -23.12
N ALA A 109 9.44 7.02 -22.49
CA ALA A 109 9.11 5.66 -22.96
C ALA A 109 8.25 5.64 -24.22
N GLY A 110 7.56 6.74 -24.56
CA GLY A 110 6.82 6.94 -25.81
C GLY A 110 5.84 5.80 -26.10
N GLY A 111 5.89 5.25 -27.33
CA GLY A 111 5.03 4.16 -27.79
C GLY A 111 5.12 2.83 -27.03
N SER A 112 6.07 2.70 -26.06
CA SER A 112 6.15 1.54 -25.18
C SER A 112 5.16 1.60 -24.01
N VAL A 113 4.47 2.72 -23.83
CA VAL A 113 3.49 2.94 -22.76
C VAL A 113 2.09 2.57 -23.28
N ARG A 114 1.37 1.70 -22.55
CA ARG A 114 0.01 1.27 -22.93
C ARG A 114 -1.03 2.38 -22.80
N VAL A 115 -0.99 3.12 -21.71
CA VAL A 115 -1.91 4.24 -21.44
C VAL A 115 -1.03 5.46 -21.12
N PRO A 116 -0.78 6.33 -22.12
CA PRO A 116 0.10 7.48 -21.90
C PRO A 116 -0.57 8.53 -21.03
N THR A 117 0.17 9.04 -20.04
CA THR A 117 -0.25 10.15 -19.21
C THR A 117 -0.08 11.46 -19.97
N THR A 118 -1.13 12.27 -20.03
CA THR A 118 -1.11 13.61 -20.64
C THR A 118 -0.76 14.68 -19.61
N LEU A 119 -0.42 15.88 -20.07
CA LEU A 119 -0.26 17.04 -19.19
C LEU A 119 -1.55 17.36 -18.42
N PHE A 120 -2.70 17.17 -19.08
CA PHE A 120 -4.01 17.32 -18.45
C PHE A 120 -4.17 16.37 -17.26
N ASN A 121 -3.75 15.09 -17.36
CA ASN A 121 -3.78 14.16 -16.26
C ASN A 121 -2.86 14.63 -15.11
N LEU A 122 -1.66 15.15 -15.43
CA LEU A 122 -0.73 15.65 -14.41
C LEU A 122 -1.30 16.87 -13.67
N ILE A 123 -1.94 17.81 -14.37
CA ILE A 123 -2.58 18.96 -13.74
C ILE A 123 -3.77 18.53 -12.86
N ASN A 124 -4.49 17.49 -13.24
CA ASN A 124 -5.68 17.00 -12.53
C ASN A 124 -5.39 15.93 -11.47
N ILE A 125 -4.15 15.75 -11.03
CA ILE A 125 -3.80 14.77 -9.97
C ILE A 125 -4.57 15.00 -8.66
N TYR A 126 -5.05 16.22 -8.41
CA TYR A 126 -5.88 16.51 -7.23
C TYR A 126 -7.28 15.87 -7.30
N LYS A 127 -7.77 15.54 -8.50
CA LYS A 127 -9.02 14.81 -8.72
C LYS A 127 -8.76 13.32 -8.81
N GLU A 128 -7.77 12.93 -9.61
CA GLU A 128 -7.47 11.53 -9.91
C GLU A 128 -5.95 11.30 -9.89
N PRO A 129 -5.45 10.49 -8.94
CA PRO A 129 -4.03 10.22 -8.79
C PRO A 129 -3.48 9.34 -9.91
N LEU A 130 -2.21 9.54 -10.27
CA LEU A 130 -1.52 8.76 -11.28
C LEU A 130 -0.91 7.48 -10.71
N GLY A 131 -1.19 6.33 -11.34
CA GLY A 131 -0.54 5.06 -11.03
C GLY A 131 -0.59 4.69 -9.54
N VAL A 132 0.52 4.19 -9.01
CA VAL A 132 0.58 3.59 -7.66
C VAL A 132 0.38 4.56 -6.49
N VAL A 133 0.49 5.87 -6.71
CA VAL A 133 0.36 6.86 -5.63
C VAL A 133 -1.08 7.15 -5.23
N TRP A 134 -2.06 6.52 -5.87
CA TRP A 134 -3.44 6.52 -5.40
C TRP A 134 -3.53 6.11 -3.91
N TYR A 135 -2.63 5.24 -3.46
CA TYR A 135 -2.53 4.84 -2.07
C TYR A 135 -2.18 6.03 -1.14
N LEU A 136 -1.20 6.86 -1.51
CA LEU A 136 -0.81 8.03 -0.71
C LEU A 136 -1.93 9.06 -0.65
N TYR A 137 -2.60 9.30 -1.77
CA TYR A 137 -3.78 10.17 -1.85
C TYR A 137 -4.92 9.67 -0.95
N THR A 138 -5.27 8.38 -1.09
CA THR A 138 -6.32 7.75 -0.27
C THR A 138 -5.98 7.81 1.22
N LEU A 139 -4.73 7.51 1.57
CA LEU A 139 -4.28 7.57 2.96
C LEU A 139 -4.36 8.99 3.53
N TRP A 140 -3.98 10.00 2.74
CA TRP A 140 -4.15 11.40 3.09
C TRP A 140 -5.63 11.76 3.30
N ALA A 141 -6.50 11.34 2.39
CA ALA A 141 -7.95 11.56 2.47
C ALA A 141 -8.58 10.91 3.71
N LEU A 142 -8.14 9.70 4.06
CA LEU A 142 -8.58 9.01 5.28
C LEU A 142 -8.16 9.76 6.54
N TYR A 143 -6.90 10.25 6.61
CA TYR A 143 -6.47 11.08 7.73
C TYR A 143 -7.25 12.40 7.81
N LEU A 144 -7.58 13.01 6.66
CA LEU A 144 -8.35 14.26 6.61
C LEU A 144 -9.75 14.04 7.16
N VAL A 145 -10.49 13.04 6.65
CA VAL A 145 -11.89 12.81 7.05
C VAL A 145 -11.98 12.31 8.48
N TYR A 146 -11.26 11.24 8.84
CA TYR A 146 -11.34 10.68 10.19
C TYR A 146 -10.68 11.56 11.25
N GLY A 147 -9.64 12.33 10.87
CA GLY A 147 -9.09 13.38 11.72
C GLY A 147 -10.11 14.47 12.03
N PHE A 148 -10.84 14.95 11.01
CA PHE A 148 -11.91 15.92 11.20
C PHE A 148 -13.04 15.38 12.07
N LEU A 149 -13.54 14.19 11.78
CA LEU A 149 -14.60 13.54 12.57
C LEU A 149 -14.17 13.32 14.02
N SER A 150 -12.89 13.10 14.29
CA SER A 150 -12.39 12.89 15.65
C SER A 150 -12.44 14.15 16.53
N ILE A 151 -12.63 15.35 15.96
CA ILE A 151 -12.87 16.56 16.73
C ILE A 151 -14.17 16.41 17.54
N PHE A 152 -15.18 15.81 16.93
CA PHE A 152 -16.53 15.66 17.49
C PHE A 152 -16.72 14.28 18.15
N ILE A 153 -16.08 13.24 17.62
CA ILE A 153 -16.27 11.85 18.04
C ILE A 153 -14.94 11.29 18.55
N LYS A 154 -14.75 11.32 19.88
CA LYS A 154 -13.48 10.88 20.52
C LYS A 154 -13.28 9.38 20.53
N ASN A 155 -14.39 8.63 20.62
CA ASN A 155 -14.34 7.17 20.68
C ASN A 155 -14.06 6.57 19.29
N LYS A 156 -12.93 5.89 19.17
CA LYS A 156 -12.50 5.23 17.92
C LYS A 156 -13.44 4.14 17.44
N ASN A 157 -14.16 3.49 18.35
CA ASN A 157 -15.14 2.46 17.99
C ASN A 157 -16.31 3.08 17.23
N TYR A 158 -16.78 4.28 17.62
CA TYR A 158 -17.82 4.99 16.86
C TYR A 158 -17.31 5.45 15.47
N LEU A 159 -16.07 5.93 15.39
CA LEU A 159 -15.46 6.23 14.09
C LEU A 159 -15.33 4.98 13.20
N PHE A 160 -15.05 3.83 13.81
CA PHE A 160 -15.02 2.54 13.09
C PHE A 160 -16.43 2.14 12.63
N MET A 161 -17.47 2.29 13.47
CA MET A 161 -18.85 2.06 13.05
C MET A 161 -19.28 2.97 11.90
N ILE A 162 -18.92 4.25 11.94
CA ILE A 162 -19.15 5.19 10.82
C ILE A 162 -18.42 4.71 9.56
N SER A 163 -17.23 4.16 9.69
CA SER A 163 -16.50 3.60 8.53
C SER A 163 -17.19 2.37 7.95
N ILE A 164 -17.80 1.52 8.77
CA ILE A 164 -18.62 0.39 8.32
C ILE A 164 -19.85 0.89 7.56
N LEU A 165 -20.56 1.89 8.10
CA LEU A 165 -21.71 2.50 7.41
C LEU A 165 -21.29 3.11 6.06
N GLY A 166 -20.15 3.83 6.05
CA GLY A 166 -19.58 4.35 4.82
C GLY A 166 -19.29 3.26 3.78
N TYR A 167 -18.75 2.13 4.22
CA TYR A 167 -18.52 0.98 3.35
C TYR A 167 -19.84 0.38 2.82
N ILE A 168 -20.85 0.21 3.67
CA ILE A 168 -22.18 -0.30 3.26
C ILE A 168 -22.79 0.60 2.18
N ILE A 169 -22.64 1.92 2.28
CA ILE A 169 -23.08 2.84 1.24
C ILE A 169 -22.43 2.50 -0.11
N THR A 170 -21.17 2.09 -0.14
CA THR A 170 -20.50 1.72 -1.43
C THR A 170 -21.09 0.48 -2.08
N LEU A 171 -21.80 -0.37 -1.35
CA LEU A 171 -22.46 -1.54 -1.92
C LEU A 171 -23.69 -1.18 -2.74
N VAL A 172 -24.36 -0.07 -2.36
CA VAL A 172 -25.58 0.43 -3.00
C VAL A 172 -25.29 1.54 -3.98
N TYR A 173 -24.44 2.49 -3.62
CA TYR A 173 -24.11 3.67 -4.40
C TYR A 173 -22.60 3.85 -4.56
N MET A 174 -22.15 3.99 -5.79
CA MET A 174 -20.75 4.20 -6.12
C MET A 174 -20.54 5.65 -6.58
N SER A 175 -19.84 6.43 -5.75
CA SER A 175 -19.51 7.80 -6.10
C SER A 175 -18.52 7.86 -7.27
N GLU A 176 -18.73 8.75 -8.23
CA GLU A 176 -17.80 9.07 -9.32
C GLU A 176 -16.58 9.86 -8.82
N ILE A 177 -16.73 10.59 -7.69
CA ILE A 177 -15.66 11.39 -7.12
C ILE A 177 -14.64 10.47 -6.44
N PHE A 178 -13.42 10.41 -6.98
CA PHE A 178 -12.35 9.52 -6.51
C PHE A 178 -12.13 9.63 -4.99
N PHE A 179 -12.07 10.84 -4.45
CA PHE A 179 -11.91 11.10 -3.02
C PHE A 179 -12.98 10.39 -2.17
N ILE A 180 -14.25 10.61 -2.49
CA ILE A 180 -15.40 10.04 -1.75
C ILE A 180 -15.37 8.52 -1.88
N LYS A 181 -15.24 8.02 -3.11
CA LYS A 181 -15.13 6.60 -3.43
C LYS A 181 -14.09 5.90 -2.54
N LYS A 182 -12.87 6.46 -2.47
CA LYS A 182 -11.78 5.83 -1.73
C LYS A 182 -11.92 5.94 -0.23
N VAL A 183 -12.43 7.05 0.29
CA VAL A 183 -12.67 7.22 1.73
C VAL A 183 -13.74 6.22 2.22
N LEU A 184 -14.85 6.10 1.50
CA LEU A 184 -15.90 5.16 1.86
C LEU A 184 -15.44 3.70 1.77
N ALA A 185 -14.73 3.34 0.69
CA ALA A 185 -14.30 1.97 0.46
C ALA A 185 -13.19 1.49 1.41
N TRP A 186 -12.21 2.35 1.75
CA TRP A 186 -11.03 1.97 2.52
C TRP A 186 -11.06 2.43 3.98
N GLY A 187 -12.06 3.22 4.36
CA GLY A 187 -12.22 3.73 5.72
C GLY A 187 -12.29 2.62 6.76
N VAL A 188 -13.05 1.57 6.48
CA VAL A 188 -13.24 0.42 7.39
C VAL A 188 -11.92 -0.31 7.64
N ILE A 189 -11.09 -0.51 6.62
CA ILE A 189 -9.78 -1.16 6.75
C ILE A 189 -8.80 -0.26 7.51
N PHE A 190 -8.79 1.04 7.23
CA PHE A 190 -7.96 1.99 7.95
C PHE A 190 -8.34 2.08 9.42
N MET A 191 -9.62 2.23 9.74
CA MET A 191 -10.10 2.33 11.11
C MET A 191 -9.98 1.02 11.89
N SER A 192 -10.07 -0.15 11.22
CA SER A 192 -9.81 -1.44 11.87
C SER A 192 -8.41 -1.48 12.49
N GLY A 193 -7.38 -0.93 11.82
CA GLY A 193 -6.04 -0.82 12.39
C GLY A 193 -5.97 0.00 13.67
N SER A 194 -6.81 1.04 13.80
CA SER A 194 -6.91 1.86 15.02
C SER A 194 -7.59 1.11 16.17
N VAL A 195 -8.60 0.28 15.87
CA VAL A 195 -9.31 -0.54 16.87
C VAL A 195 -8.47 -1.75 17.28
N LEU A 196 -7.88 -2.47 16.32
CA LEU A 196 -7.03 -3.63 16.59
C LEU A 196 -5.80 -3.31 17.45
N LYS A 197 -5.38 -2.06 17.50
CA LYS A 197 -4.34 -1.60 18.43
C LYS A 197 -4.66 -1.89 19.90
N THR A 198 -5.92 -1.89 20.28
CA THR A 198 -6.39 -2.10 21.65
C THR A 198 -6.77 -3.54 21.95
N VAL A 199 -6.84 -4.39 20.93
CA VAL A 199 -7.23 -5.79 21.06
C VAL A 199 -6.01 -6.61 21.51
N LYS A 200 -6.18 -7.36 22.60
CA LYS A 200 -5.22 -8.37 23.04
C LYS A 200 -5.62 -9.71 22.42
N PHE A 201 -4.76 -10.25 21.58
CA PHE A 201 -4.96 -11.58 21.03
C PHE A 201 -4.41 -12.63 21.99
N ASN A 202 -5.23 -13.66 22.29
CA ASN A 202 -4.81 -14.78 23.12
C ASN A 202 -3.65 -15.54 22.47
N ASP A 203 -2.87 -16.25 23.30
CA ASP A 203 -1.74 -17.04 22.83
C ASP A 203 -2.19 -18.29 22.04
N ILE A 204 -2.45 -18.08 20.77
CA ILE A 204 -2.66 -19.17 19.81
C ILE A 204 -1.28 -19.61 19.29
N ARG A 205 -1.07 -20.94 19.20
CA ARG A 205 0.17 -21.48 18.64
C ARG A 205 0.41 -20.95 17.23
N PHE A 206 1.58 -20.37 17.00
CA PHE A 206 1.92 -19.72 15.73
C PHE A 206 1.66 -20.62 14.51
N ARG A 207 2.04 -21.90 14.58
CA ARG A 207 1.79 -22.86 13.50
C ARG A 207 0.32 -22.98 13.14
N ASN A 208 -0.56 -23.00 14.13
CA ASN A 208 -2.00 -23.12 13.90
C ASN A 208 -2.56 -21.85 13.22
N ILE A 209 -2.08 -20.66 13.60
CA ILE A 209 -2.49 -19.41 12.96
C ILE A 209 -2.07 -19.36 11.49
N ILE A 210 -0.85 -19.78 11.19
CA ILE A 210 -0.36 -19.84 9.79
C ILE A 210 -1.21 -20.80 8.98
N LEU A 211 -1.46 -22.02 9.51
CA LEU A 211 -2.27 -23.02 8.83
C LEU A 211 -3.69 -22.51 8.57
N LEU A 212 -4.34 -21.94 9.59
CA LEU A 212 -5.67 -21.33 9.44
C LEU A 212 -5.67 -20.18 8.42
N GLY A 213 -4.62 -19.36 8.42
CA GLY A 213 -4.45 -18.28 7.46
C GLY A 213 -4.30 -18.79 6.02
N ILE A 214 -3.53 -19.85 5.81
CA ILE A 214 -3.39 -20.49 4.49
C ILE A 214 -4.74 -21.06 4.04
N ILE A 215 -5.40 -21.85 4.88
CA ILE A 215 -6.70 -22.45 4.58
C ILE A 215 -7.72 -21.36 4.26
N PHE A 216 -7.80 -20.32 5.09
CA PHE A 216 -8.69 -19.18 4.86
C PHE A 216 -8.47 -18.56 3.49
N ASN A 217 -7.23 -18.24 3.14
CA ASN A 217 -6.94 -17.57 1.86
C ASN A 217 -7.21 -18.50 0.66
N VAL A 218 -6.84 -19.78 0.75
CA VAL A 218 -7.09 -20.75 -0.33
C VAL A 218 -8.60 -20.94 -0.57
N VAL A 219 -9.36 -21.18 0.51
CA VAL A 219 -10.82 -21.35 0.42
C VAL A 219 -11.47 -20.07 -0.09
N TYR A 220 -11.06 -18.91 0.44
CA TYR A 220 -11.62 -17.63 0.04
C TYR A 220 -11.37 -17.33 -1.44
N ILE A 221 -10.13 -17.49 -1.92
CA ILE A 221 -9.79 -17.26 -3.33
C ILE A 221 -10.51 -18.28 -4.23
N TYR A 222 -10.66 -19.51 -3.80
CA TYR A 222 -11.44 -20.53 -4.53
C TYR A 222 -12.91 -20.11 -4.68
N ILE A 223 -13.54 -19.62 -3.60
CA ILE A 223 -14.92 -19.11 -3.65
C ILE A 223 -15.00 -17.91 -4.59
N MET A 224 -14.07 -16.98 -4.49
CA MET A 224 -14.04 -15.78 -5.37
C MET A 224 -13.80 -16.17 -6.83
N TYR A 225 -13.01 -17.22 -7.09
CA TYR A 225 -12.83 -17.76 -8.42
C TYR A 225 -14.14 -18.33 -8.98
N ILE A 226 -14.88 -19.11 -8.21
CA ILE A 226 -16.17 -19.69 -8.65
C ILE A 226 -17.18 -18.58 -8.95
N LEU A 227 -17.29 -17.58 -8.07
CA LEU A 227 -18.33 -16.55 -8.16
C LEU A 227 -18.03 -15.42 -9.16
N PHE A 228 -16.77 -15.08 -9.37
CA PHE A 228 -16.37 -13.87 -10.06
C PHE A 228 -15.29 -14.07 -11.14
N ASN A 229 -15.11 -15.28 -11.66
CA ASN A 229 -14.22 -15.46 -12.80
C ASN A 229 -14.85 -14.97 -14.11
N VAL A 230 -14.01 -14.40 -14.96
CA VAL A 230 -14.36 -14.06 -16.33
C VAL A 230 -13.32 -14.74 -17.23
N ASP A 231 -13.77 -15.63 -18.11
CA ASP A 231 -12.89 -16.46 -18.97
C ASP A 231 -11.80 -17.20 -18.18
N GLY A 232 -12.13 -17.71 -16.98
CA GLY A 232 -11.20 -18.40 -16.09
C GLY A 232 -10.17 -17.51 -15.41
N LYS A 233 -10.36 -16.19 -15.39
CA LYS A 233 -9.51 -15.22 -14.72
C LYS A 233 -10.25 -14.58 -13.57
N ILE A 234 -9.56 -14.37 -12.44
CA ILE A 234 -10.10 -13.58 -11.33
C ILE A 234 -9.83 -12.10 -11.62
N ILE A 235 -10.87 -11.29 -11.57
CA ILE A 235 -10.75 -9.84 -11.70
C ILE A 235 -10.81 -9.22 -10.31
N THR A 236 -9.71 -8.62 -9.87
CA THR A 236 -9.64 -7.87 -8.62
C THR A 236 -9.91 -6.39 -8.89
N ASP A 237 -10.98 -5.87 -8.32
CA ASP A 237 -11.29 -4.44 -8.43
C ASP A 237 -10.89 -3.69 -7.15
N TYR A 238 -9.73 -3.03 -7.19
CA TYR A 238 -9.23 -2.21 -6.06
C TYR A 238 -9.98 -0.90 -5.89
N ASN A 239 -10.79 -0.53 -6.86
CA ASN A 239 -11.61 0.66 -6.75
C ASN A 239 -12.75 0.43 -5.78
N TYR A 240 -13.26 -0.79 -5.74
CA TYR A 240 -14.40 -1.19 -4.92
C TYR A 240 -14.12 -2.54 -4.26
N PRO A 241 -13.78 -2.59 -2.97
CA PRO A 241 -13.50 -3.85 -2.30
C PRO A 241 -14.69 -4.81 -2.25
N ARG A 242 -15.96 -4.35 -2.38
CA ARG A 242 -17.16 -5.19 -2.40
C ARG A 242 -17.01 -6.47 -1.55
N TRP A 243 -17.17 -7.64 -2.16
CA TRP A 243 -17.01 -8.93 -1.48
C TRP A 243 -15.57 -9.22 -1.03
N TRP A 244 -14.57 -8.54 -1.62
CA TRP A 244 -13.17 -8.66 -1.23
C TRP A 244 -12.89 -8.18 0.21
N ILE A 245 -13.82 -7.42 0.81
CA ILE A 245 -13.69 -6.91 2.18
C ILE A 245 -13.51 -8.02 3.22
N ILE A 246 -14.12 -9.19 3.03
CA ILE A 246 -14.00 -10.33 3.93
C ILE A 246 -12.56 -10.83 3.95
N GLY A 247 -11.98 -11.04 2.77
CA GLY A 247 -10.58 -11.43 2.62
C GLY A 247 -9.62 -10.37 3.14
N TYR A 248 -9.90 -9.09 2.87
CA TYR A 248 -9.11 -7.96 3.36
C TYR A 248 -9.09 -7.90 4.88
N THR A 249 -10.26 -7.97 5.52
CA THR A 249 -10.38 -7.93 6.97
C THR A 249 -9.74 -9.15 7.63
N GLY A 250 -9.96 -10.33 7.07
CA GLY A 250 -9.32 -11.57 7.55
C GLY A 250 -7.78 -11.47 7.52
N ASN A 251 -7.20 -10.99 6.42
CA ASN A 251 -5.75 -10.82 6.31
C ASN A 251 -5.19 -9.72 7.20
N VAL A 252 -5.95 -8.65 7.46
CA VAL A 252 -5.58 -7.62 8.43
C VAL A 252 -5.50 -8.23 9.83
N ILE A 253 -6.53 -8.97 10.28
CA ILE A 253 -6.54 -9.63 11.59
C ILE A 253 -5.37 -10.61 11.70
N LEU A 254 -5.16 -11.47 10.70
CA LEU A 254 -4.04 -12.40 10.66
C LEU A 254 -2.68 -11.68 10.78
N SER A 255 -2.51 -10.57 10.09
CA SER A 255 -1.27 -9.78 10.15
C SER A 255 -1.00 -9.22 11.54
N PHE A 256 -2.02 -8.71 12.23
CA PHE A 256 -1.89 -8.18 13.60
C PHE A 256 -1.59 -9.28 14.64
N ILE A 257 -1.98 -10.52 14.36
CA ILE A 257 -1.65 -11.67 15.22
C ILE A 257 -0.25 -12.21 14.91
N ILE A 258 0.13 -12.28 13.63
CA ILE A 258 1.35 -12.94 13.16
C ILE A 258 2.57 -12.05 13.30
N PHE A 259 2.51 -10.79 12.84
CA PHE A 259 3.70 -9.93 12.74
C PHE A 259 4.42 -9.70 14.07
N PRO A 260 3.73 -9.48 15.22
CA PRO A 260 4.40 -9.33 16.51
C PRO A 260 5.16 -10.59 16.97
N LYS A 261 4.83 -11.78 16.40
CA LYS A 261 5.43 -13.05 16.76
C LYS A 261 6.65 -13.43 15.89
N ILE A 262 6.81 -12.80 14.73
CA ILE A 262 7.87 -13.15 13.76
C ILE A 262 9.27 -12.95 14.33
N GLU A 263 9.50 -11.94 15.14
CA GLU A 263 10.80 -11.69 15.76
C GLU A 263 11.30 -12.90 16.56
N LYS A 264 10.40 -13.54 17.31
CA LYS A 264 10.70 -14.73 18.12
C LYS A 264 10.99 -15.98 17.28
N ILE A 265 10.52 -16.01 16.02
CA ILE A 265 10.61 -17.19 15.14
C ILE A 265 11.84 -17.08 14.24
N SER A 266 12.06 -15.93 13.65
CA SER A 266 13.20 -15.64 12.76
C SER A 266 13.63 -14.19 12.87
N GLN A 267 14.63 -13.95 13.71
CA GLN A 267 15.18 -12.61 13.91
C GLN A 267 15.79 -12.03 12.62
N ASN A 268 16.37 -12.88 11.76
CA ASN A 268 16.96 -12.43 10.50
C ASN A 268 15.90 -11.91 9.52
N ILE A 269 14.81 -12.66 9.32
CA ILE A 269 13.67 -12.24 8.48
C ILE A 269 13.03 -10.98 9.05
N PHE A 270 12.84 -10.94 10.37
CA PHE A 270 12.27 -9.78 11.04
C PHE A 270 13.11 -8.52 10.83
N ARG A 271 14.41 -8.58 11.09
CA ARG A 271 15.35 -7.45 10.89
C ARG A 271 15.42 -7.01 9.43
N TYR A 272 15.43 -7.98 8.51
CA TYR A 272 15.46 -7.68 7.08
C TYR A 272 14.28 -6.83 6.66
N PHE A 273 13.05 -7.29 6.89
CA PHE A 273 11.87 -6.55 6.49
C PHE A 273 11.64 -5.28 7.32
N SER A 274 11.96 -5.27 8.63
CA SER A 274 11.89 -4.06 9.44
C SER A 274 12.81 -2.94 8.92
N LYS A 275 14.00 -3.29 8.42
CA LYS A 275 14.91 -2.35 7.76
C LYS A 275 14.26 -1.67 6.55
N TYR A 276 13.60 -2.43 5.70
CA TYR A 276 12.99 -1.91 4.46
C TYR A 276 11.63 -1.29 4.69
N GLY A 277 10.91 -1.67 5.74
CA GLY A 277 9.70 -0.98 6.15
C GLY A 277 9.92 0.50 6.49
N LYS A 278 11.10 0.83 7.03
CA LYS A 278 11.52 2.21 7.33
C LYS A 278 11.66 3.09 6.09
N ILE A 279 11.79 2.50 4.91
CA ILE A 279 11.95 3.17 3.63
C ILE A 279 10.85 2.82 2.63
N SER A 280 9.76 2.22 3.09
CA SER A 280 8.68 1.70 2.25
C SER A 280 8.07 2.75 1.30
N ILE A 281 7.98 4.03 1.70
CA ILE A 281 7.51 5.12 0.82
C ILE A 281 8.44 5.30 -0.38
N GLY A 282 9.76 5.27 -0.19
CA GLY A 282 10.70 5.36 -1.29
C GLY A 282 10.59 4.18 -2.26
N ILE A 283 10.49 2.96 -1.72
CA ILE A 283 10.27 1.77 -2.54
C ILE A 283 8.93 1.88 -3.30
N LEU A 284 7.87 2.38 -2.64
CA LEU A 284 6.57 2.62 -3.26
C LEU A 284 6.66 3.57 -4.47
N ILE A 285 7.48 4.60 -4.40
CA ILE A 285 7.65 5.56 -5.49
C ILE A 285 8.35 4.93 -6.69
N PHE A 286 9.40 4.14 -6.47
CA PHE A 286 10.30 3.72 -7.55
C PHE A 286 10.01 2.33 -8.12
N HIS A 287 9.33 1.43 -7.38
CA HIS A 287 9.18 0.04 -7.84
C HIS A 287 8.39 -0.09 -9.15
N SER A 288 7.29 0.64 -9.30
CA SER A 288 6.39 0.49 -10.46
C SER A 288 7.07 0.89 -11.78
N PRO A 289 7.71 2.08 -11.91
CA PRO A 289 8.47 2.40 -13.12
C PRO A 289 9.65 1.44 -13.35
N ILE A 290 10.36 1.01 -12.30
CA ILE A 290 11.48 0.06 -12.44
C ILE A 290 10.99 -1.30 -12.96
N CYS A 291 9.95 -1.89 -12.36
CA CYS A 291 9.38 -3.17 -12.83
C CYS A 291 8.87 -3.07 -14.27
N SER A 292 8.25 -1.94 -14.64
CA SER A 292 7.78 -1.71 -16.00
C SER A 292 8.95 -1.60 -17.01
N MET A 293 10.01 -0.89 -16.63
CA MET A 293 11.21 -0.74 -17.47
C MET A 293 11.89 -2.09 -17.68
N ILE A 294 12.09 -2.89 -16.63
CA ILE A 294 12.69 -4.22 -16.71
C ILE A 294 11.87 -5.10 -17.67
N ARG A 295 10.56 -5.17 -17.49
CA ARG A 295 9.66 -5.94 -18.37
C ARG A 295 9.78 -5.50 -19.84
N ILE A 296 9.75 -4.19 -20.11
CA ILE A 296 9.85 -3.65 -21.48
C ILE A 296 11.18 -4.02 -22.11
N LEU A 297 12.29 -3.88 -21.38
CA LEU A 297 13.62 -4.25 -21.86
C LEU A 297 13.71 -5.74 -22.18
N MET A 298 13.25 -6.61 -21.29
CA MET A 298 13.24 -8.06 -21.52
C MET A 298 12.40 -8.45 -22.75
N LEU A 299 11.21 -7.84 -22.92
CA LEU A 299 10.38 -8.08 -24.10
C LEU A 299 11.05 -7.60 -25.38
N LYS A 300 11.75 -6.44 -25.37
CA LYS A 300 12.52 -5.95 -26.52
C LYS A 300 13.72 -6.85 -26.87
N MET A 301 14.30 -7.53 -25.87
CA MET A 301 15.36 -8.52 -26.05
C MET A 301 14.83 -9.89 -26.53
N GLY A 302 13.53 -10.03 -26.79
CA GLY A 302 12.93 -11.28 -27.25
C GLY A 302 12.76 -12.35 -26.16
N ILE A 303 12.90 -12.00 -24.87
CA ILE A 303 12.74 -12.96 -23.77
C ILE A 303 11.24 -13.24 -23.58
N GLY A 304 10.78 -14.42 -24.01
CA GLY A 304 9.39 -14.87 -23.91
C GLY A 304 9.07 -15.69 -22.64
N SER A 305 10.07 -16.04 -21.83
CA SER A 305 9.85 -16.87 -20.64
C SER A 305 9.22 -16.09 -19.49
N VAL A 306 7.99 -16.44 -19.09
CA VAL A 306 7.29 -15.87 -17.94
C VAL A 306 8.10 -16.03 -16.65
N PHE A 307 8.73 -17.20 -16.46
CA PHE A 307 9.54 -17.48 -15.27
C PHE A 307 10.72 -16.51 -15.15
N LEU A 308 11.46 -16.28 -16.25
CA LEU A 308 12.57 -15.32 -16.25
C LEU A 308 12.07 -13.90 -15.93
N HIS A 309 10.95 -13.49 -16.52
CA HIS A 309 10.35 -12.20 -16.21
C HIS A 309 9.99 -12.05 -14.73
N ILE A 310 9.45 -13.09 -14.10
CA ILE A 310 9.10 -13.08 -12.67
C ILE A 310 10.36 -12.96 -11.83
N VAL A 311 11.35 -13.84 -12.02
CA VAL A 311 12.57 -13.88 -11.20
C VAL A 311 13.35 -12.57 -11.34
N ILE A 312 13.66 -12.17 -12.56
CA ILE A 312 14.44 -10.95 -12.84
C ILE A 312 13.65 -9.71 -12.42
N GLY A 313 12.34 -9.68 -12.70
CA GLY A 313 11.45 -8.58 -12.32
C GLY A 313 11.39 -8.38 -10.81
N ILE A 314 11.25 -9.44 -10.02
CA ILE A 314 11.21 -9.36 -8.55
C ILE A 314 12.57 -8.95 -8.00
N VAL A 315 13.65 -9.61 -8.41
CA VAL A 315 15.01 -9.35 -7.90
C VAL A 315 15.43 -7.91 -8.22
N LEU A 316 15.41 -7.54 -9.49
CA LEU A 316 15.80 -6.19 -9.89
C LEU A 316 14.81 -5.14 -9.44
N GLY A 317 13.49 -5.41 -9.50
CA GLY A 317 12.45 -4.51 -9.01
C GLY A 317 12.64 -4.17 -7.53
N TRP A 318 12.97 -5.16 -6.71
CA TRP A 318 13.23 -4.97 -5.28
C TRP A 318 14.53 -4.21 -5.01
N TYR A 319 15.66 -4.74 -5.49
CA TYR A 319 16.97 -4.18 -5.15
C TYR A 319 17.24 -2.82 -5.80
N LEU A 320 16.81 -2.59 -7.05
CA LEU A 320 16.97 -1.29 -7.69
C LEU A 320 16.08 -0.24 -7.02
N SER A 321 14.87 -0.59 -6.58
CA SER A 321 14.01 0.35 -5.84
C SER A 321 14.64 0.76 -4.50
N ILE A 322 15.27 -0.17 -3.80
CA ILE A 322 16.03 0.11 -2.58
C ILE A 322 17.24 0.98 -2.87
N LEU A 323 18.00 0.66 -3.92
CA LEU A 323 19.19 1.41 -4.33
C LEU A 323 18.83 2.87 -4.63
N VAL A 324 17.84 3.09 -5.51
CA VAL A 324 17.39 4.44 -5.89
C VAL A 324 16.88 5.21 -4.68
N THR A 325 16.12 4.56 -3.79
CA THR A 325 15.65 5.16 -2.54
C THR A 325 16.81 5.61 -1.66
N ASN A 326 17.84 4.78 -1.51
CA ASN A 326 19.01 5.10 -0.69
C ASN A 326 19.88 6.20 -1.32
N VAL A 327 20.02 6.22 -2.65
CA VAL A 327 20.69 7.29 -3.37
C VAL A 327 19.96 8.61 -3.19
N LEU A 328 18.63 8.63 -3.42
CA LEU A 328 17.83 9.85 -3.25
C LEU A 328 17.93 10.43 -1.83
N LYS A 329 18.00 9.58 -0.81
CA LYS A 329 18.19 10.04 0.59
C LYS A 329 19.51 10.73 0.83
N LYS A 330 20.54 10.49 0.03
CA LYS A 330 21.87 11.10 0.14
C LYS A 330 21.97 12.41 -0.61
N ILE A 331 21.13 12.64 -1.62
CA ILE A 331 21.18 13.86 -2.44
C ILE A 331 20.50 14.99 -1.64
N PRO A 332 21.25 16.07 -1.30
CA PRO A 332 20.67 17.25 -0.64
C PRO A 332 19.51 17.82 -1.46
N LEU A 333 18.54 18.44 -0.78
CA LEU A 333 17.30 18.99 -1.32
C LEU A 333 16.34 17.92 -1.87
N LEU A 334 16.77 16.98 -2.72
CA LEU A 334 15.89 15.91 -3.22
C LEU A 334 15.42 14.95 -2.12
N ASN A 335 16.22 14.78 -1.07
CA ASN A 335 15.85 13.94 0.06
C ASN A 335 14.68 14.50 0.89
N ILE A 336 14.26 15.76 0.66
CA ILE A 336 13.06 16.34 1.27
C ILE A 336 11.81 15.52 0.95
N VAL A 337 11.76 14.89 -0.22
CA VAL A 337 10.65 14.01 -0.64
C VAL A 337 10.44 12.86 0.34
N LEU A 338 11.52 12.27 0.86
CA LEU A 338 11.48 11.11 1.76
C LEU A 338 11.68 11.48 3.23
N LEU A 339 12.30 12.64 3.49
CA LEU A 339 12.72 13.08 4.83
C LEU A 339 12.34 14.56 5.05
N PRO A 340 11.08 14.95 4.84
CA PRO A 340 10.67 16.35 4.95
C PRO A 340 10.92 16.96 6.33
N GLN A 341 10.90 16.12 7.37
CA GLN A 341 11.15 16.55 8.75
C GLN A 341 12.58 17.06 9.00
N ARG A 342 13.52 16.85 8.07
CA ARG A 342 14.87 17.44 8.15
C ARG A 342 14.88 18.92 7.79
N TYR A 343 13.93 19.37 6.98
CA TYR A 343 13.87 20.72 6.40
C TYR A 343 12.72 21.54 6.94
N ILE A 344 11.64 20.89 7.33
CA ILE A 344 10.41 21.53 7.77
C ILE A 344 10.16 21.12 9.22
N LYS A 345 10.11 22.12 10.12
CA LYS A 345 9.70 21.89 11.52
C LYS A 345 8.23 21.49 11.54
N LEU A 346 7.98 20.21 11.69
CA LEU A 346 6.64 19.63 11.85
C LEU A 346 6.35 19.52 13.36
N LYS A 347 5.96 20.66 13.97
CA LYS A 347 5.52 20.69 15.36
C LYS A 347 4.20 19.97 15.52
#